data_d124774e0963f6bf0bce1c48fe3759f7
#
_entry.id   d124774e0963f6bf0bce1c48fe3759f7
#
_cell.length_a   1.000
_cell.length_b   1.000
_cell.length_c   1.000
_cell.angle_alpha   90.00
_cell.angle_beta   90.00
_cell.angle_gamma   90.00
#
_symmetry.space_group_name_H-M   'P 1'
#
loop_
_entity.id
_entity.type
_entity.pdbx_description
1 polymer ?
#
loop_
_entity_poly.entity_id
_entity_poly.type
_entity_poly.pdbx_seq_one_letter_code
_entity_poly.pdbx_strand_id
1 'polypeptide(L)'
;MAQMEVLRPKNADEFLEHAGEFLRAREAVHNLSLGLCSRLRTHPLLYGEEPYFAVAVEGDVVVAATMRTPPHNLILTAVDDPAALEPLADDAAAAFGSLPGVGGPQEPVGRFAEIWETRTGAKAEISMRMRIYEAEQTRRPEGVAGLMRPYEDRDRALVITWMDAFVDEAMSEPPPETSQEWLERRLDDPDSGILIWDLDGEPVSMGGHGGSTPNGARIGPIYTPPELRRRGYASALTAELTQMLLDRGRRFCFLFTDLANPTSNSIYQQIGYRPVADVDQWSFS
;
A
#
# COMPACT_ATOMS: atom_id res chain seq x y z
N MET A 1 -23.46 24.02 -14.26
CA MET A 1 -22.42 23.14 -13.72
C MET A 1 -22.87 22.74 -12.32
N ALA A 2 -22.87 21.46 -11.97
CA ALA A 2 -23.14 21.03 -10.60
C ALA A 2 -22.05 21.63 -9.69
N GLN A 3 -22.40 21.95 -8.47
CA GLN A 3 -21.46 22.52 -7.51
C GLN A 3 -20.60 21.38 -6.91
N MET A 4 -19.29 21.58 -6.86
CA MET A 4 -18.39 20.67 -6.14
C MET A 4 -18.65 20.79 -4.65
N GLU A 5 -18.85 19.66 -3.98
CA GLU A 5 -19.08 19.56 -2.53
C GLU A 5 -18.09 18.55 -1.91
N VAL A 6 -17.67 18.80 -0.68
CA VAL A 6 -16.85 17.88 0.11
C VAL A 6 -17.65 17.32 1.26
N LEU A 7 -17.93 16.03 1.19
CA LEU A 7 -18.58 15.28 2.29
C LEU A 7 -17.53 14.81 3.30
N ARG A 8 -17.92 14.75 4.58
CA ARG A 8 -17.06 14.35 5.70
C ARG A 8 -17.63 13.11 6.41
N PRO A 9 -17.40 11.90 5.84
CA PRO A 9 -17.75 10.66 6.53
C PRO A 9 -17.07 10.55 7.89
N LYS A 10 -17.78 10.06 8.89
CA LYS A 10 -17.29 9.97 10.27
C LYS A 10 -16.47 8.72 10.56
N ASN A 11 -16.63 7.70 9.74
CA ASN A 11 -15.99 6.39 9.92
C ASN A 11 -15.83 5.68 8.57
N ALA A 12 -15.15 4.54 8.60
CA ALA A 12 -14.87 3.75 7.39
C ALA A 12 -16.14 3.20 6.72
N ASP A 13 -17.22 2.92 7.46
CA ASP A 13 -18.48 2.44 6.87
C ASP A 13 -19.15 3.55 6.06
N GLU A 14 -19.32 4.74 6.63
CA GLU A 14 -19.87 5.91 5.93
C GLU A 14 -18.99 6.29 4.71
N PHE A 15 -17.66 6.22 4.87
CA PHE A 15 -16.75 6.49 3.76
C PHE A 15 -16.94 5.50 2.60
N LEU A 16 -17.10 4.21 2.90
CA LEU A 16 -17.36 3.18 1.90
C LEU A 16 -18.78 3.23 1.33
N GLU A 17 -19.76 3.75 2.07
CA GLU A 17 -21.10 4.03 1.56
C GLU A 17 -21.05 5.07 0.45
N HIS A 18 -20.29 6.16 0.63
CA HIS A 18 -20.14 7.22 -0.37
C HIS A 18 -19.16 6.84 -1.48
N ALA A 19 -17.92 6.47 -1.14
CA ALA A 19 -16.83 6.31 -2.09
C ALA A 19 -16.59 4.84 -2.53
N GLY A 20 -17.28 3.86 -1.97
CA GLY A 20 -16.94 2.46 -2.16
C GLY A 20 -17.05 1.97 -3.60
N GLU A 21 -18.02 2.43 -4.37
CA GLU A 21 -18.14 2.09 -5.80
C GLU A 21 -16.98 2.71 -6.61
N PHE A 22 -16.72 3.99 -6.40
CA PHE A 22 -15.59 4.71 -7.00
C PHE A 22 -14.24 4.04 -6.70
N LEU A 23 -14.02 3.62 -5.45
CA LEU A 23 -12.78 2.94 -5.05
C LEU A 23 -12.66 1.56 -5.72
N ARG A 24 -13.75 0.77 -5.74
CA ARG A 24 -13.74 -0.57 -6.34
C ARG A 24 -13.62 -0.56 -7.86
N ALA A 25 -14.01 0.53 -8.54
CA ALA A 25 -13.84 0.66 -9.98
C ALA A 25 -12.37 0.60 -10.41
N ARG A 26 -11.43 0.99 -9.52
CA ARG A 26 -9.97 0.94 -9.72
C ARG A 26 -9.31 0.33 -8.49
N GLU A 27 -9.71 -0.89 -8.15
CA GLU A 27 -9.41 -1.53 -6.87
C GLU A 27 -7.91 -1.64 -6.59
N ALA A 28 -7.10 -2.02 -7.58
CA ALA A 28 -5.65 -2.08 -7.42
C ALA A 28 -5.01 -0.71 -7.17
N VAL A 29 -5.52 0.36 -7.78
CA VAL A 29 -5.04 1.73 -7.54
C VAL A 29 -5.42 2.20 -6.13
N HIS A 30 -6.62 1.88 -5.69
CA HIS A 30 -7.17 2.30 -4.40
C HIS A 30 -6.96 1.25 -3.28
N ASN A 31 -6.07 0.28 -3.51
CA ASN A 31 -5.86 -0.83 -2.59
C ASN A 31 -5.54 -0.41 -1.15
N LEU A 32 -4.76 0.67 -0.98
CA LEU A 32 -4.37 1.17 0.34
C LEU A 32 -5.61 1.68 1.10
N SER A 33 -6.43 2.51 0.47
CA SER A 33 -7.66 3.04 1.09
C SER A 33 -8.65 1.91 1.42
N LEU A 34 -8.87 0.97 0.50
CA LEU A 34 -9.77 -0.17 0.72
C LEU A 34 -9.26 -1.09 1.85
N GLY A 35 -7.97 -1.41 1.86
CA GLY A 35 -7.36 -2.24 2.89
C GLY A 35 -7.34 -1.58 4.27
N LEU A 36 -7.14 -0.25 4.33
CA LEU A 36 -7.26 0.51 5.58
C LEU A 36 -8.70 0.54 6.08
N CYS A 37 -9.68 0.83 5.22
CA CYS A 37 -11.09 0.80 5.59
C CYS A 37 -11.52 -0.55 6.13
N SER A 38 -11.08 -1.66 5.52
CA SER A 38 -11.38 -3.01 6.02
C SER A 38 -10.95 -3.19 7.48
N ARG A 39 -9.75 -2.72 7.84
CA ARG A 39 -9.23 -2.82 9.22
C ARG A 39 -9.87 -1.84 10.18
N LEU A 40 -10.11 -0.60 9.73
CA LEU A 40 -10.73 0.44 10.56
C LEU A 40 -12.20 0.14 10.94
N ARG A 41 -12.89 -0.70 10.16
CA ARG A 41 -14.24 -1.18 10.50
C ARG A 41 -14.25 -2.06 11.76
N THR A 42 -13.20 -2.84 11.97
CA THR A 42 -13.07 -3.71 13.15
C THR A 42 -12.26 -3.06 14.27
N HIS A 43 -11.33 -2.18 13.94
CA HIS A 43 -10.45 -1.50 14.89
C HIS A 43 -10.35 -0.01 14.53
N PRO A 44 -11.36 0.82 14.89
CA PRO A 44 -11.43 2.22 14.45
C PRO A 44 -10.24 3.08 14.87
N LEU A 45 -9.63 2.78 16.02
CA LEU A 45 -8.46 3.48 16.56
C LEU A 45 -7.15 2.70 16.40
N LEU A 46 -7.04 1.86 15.36
CA LEU A 46 -5.86 1.02 15.10
C LEU A 46 -4.53 1.79 15.10
N TYR A 47 -4.55 3.06 14.73
CA TYR A 47 -3.38 3.95 14.66
C TYR A 47 -3.34 5.00 15.79
N GLY A 48 -4.15 4.81 16.85
CA GLY A 48 -4.14 5.64 18.06
C GLY A 48 -5.01 6.90 17.99
N GLU A 49 -5.32 7.40 16.81
CA GLU A 49 -6.15 8.59 16.56
C GLU A 49 -7.33 8.27 15.63
N GLU A 50 -8.35 9.12 15.66
CA GLU A 50 -9.49 9.00 14.74
C GLU A 50 -9.05 9.21 13.29
N PRO A 51 -9.46 8.33 12.37
CA PRO A 51 -9.18 8.51 10.96
C PRO A 51 -9.98 9.69 10.38
N TYR A 52 -9.39 10.36 9.42
CA TYR A 52 -10.03 11.40 8.65
C TYR A 52 -10.47 10.84 7.29
N PHE A 53 -11.66 11.26 6.85
CA PHE A 53 -12.21 10.93 5.55
C PHE A 53 -12.83 12.15 4.90
N ALA A 54 -12.63 12.33 3.58
CA ALA A 54 -13.32 13.31 2.79
C ALA A 54 -13.61 12.76 1.38
N VAL A 55 -14.76 13.11 0.84
CA VAL A 55 -15.22 12.67 -0.49
C VAL A 55 -15.68 13.89 -1.28
N ALA A 56 -15.06 14.15 -2.42
CA ALA A 56 -15.48 15.20 -3.33
C ALA A 56 -16.54 14.65 -4.30
N VAL A 57 -17.67 15.35 -4.39
CA VAL A 57 -18.78 15.00 -5.26
C VAL A 57 -19.18 16.16 -6.17
N GLU A 58 -19.51 15.86 -7.40
CA GLU A 58 -20.18 16.78 -8.32
C GLU A 58 -21.62 16.30 -8.54
N GLY A 59 -22.58 16.94 -7.87
CA GLY A 59 -23.94 16.40 -7.73
C GLY A 59 -23.92 15.09 -6.95
N ASP A 60 -24.37 13.99 -7.56
CA ASP A 60 -24.38 12.65 -6.94
C ASP A 60 -23.16 11.79 -7.34
N VAL A 61 -22.21 12.34 -8.10
CA VAL A 61 -21.06 11.57 -8.63
C VAL A 61 -19.82 11.84 -7.78
N VAL A 62 -19.22 10.78 -7.24
CA VAL A 62 -17.92 10.86 -6.59
C VAL A 62 -16.83 11.03 -7.63
N VAL A 63 -16.03 12.09 -7.51
CA VAL A 63 -14.93 12.42 -8.44
C VAL A 63 -13.54 12.28 -7.83
N ALA A 64 -13.45 12.30 -6.50
CA ALA A 64 -12.22 12.04 -5.76
C ALA A 64 -12.54 11.70 -4.30
N ALA A 65 -11.62 11.06 -3.62
CA ALA A 65 -11.69 10.86 -2.18
C ALA A 65 -10.30 10.95 -1.54
N THR A 66 -10.27 11.22 -0.25
CA THR A 66 -9.04 11.22 0.54
C THR A 66 -9.30 10.69 1.93
N MET A 67 -8.29 10.09 2.53
CA MET A 67 -8.33 9.64 3.92
C MET A 67 -6.97 9.81 4.58
N ARG A 68 -6.97 9.85 5.90
CA ARG A 68 -5.74 9.85 6.69
C ARG A 68 -5.92 9.05 7.96
N THR A 69 -4.91 8.29 8.32
CA THR A 69 -4.75 7.64 9.63
C THR A 69 -3.54 8.29 10.31
N PRO A 70 -3.72 9.30 11.15
CA PRO A 70 -2.59 9.94 11.82
C PRO A 70 -1.75 8.90 12.60
N PRO A 71 -0.40 9.07 12.66
CA PRO A 71 0.39 10.21 12.18
C PRO A 71 0.79 10.14 10.68
N HIS A 72 0.31 9.17 9.93
CA HIS A 72 0.70 8.93 8.54
C HIS A 72 0.28 10.06 7.58
N ASN A 73 0.81 9.99 6.34
CA ASN A 73 0.47 10.89 5.25
C ASN A 73 -1.01 10.82 4.87
N LEU A 74 -1.51 11.89 4.28
CA LEU A 74 -2.80 11.89 3.60
C LEU A 74 -2.74 10.95 2.39
N ILE A 75 -3.79 10.17 2.16
CA ILE A 75 -3.93 9.29 0.99
C ILE A 75 -4.95 9.92 0.05
N LEU A 76 -4.51 10.29 -1.16
CA LEU A 76 -5.37 10.78 -2.23
C LEU A 76 -5.68 9.62 -3.18
N THR A 77 -6.93 9.49 -3.58
CA THR A 77 -7.36 8.54 -4.61
C THR A 77 -7.02 9.03 -6.03
N ALA A 78 -7.34 8.26 -7.05
CA ALA A 78 -7.49 8.80 -8.40
C ALA A 78 -8.52 9.95 -8.38
N VAL A 79 -8.38 10.89 -9.29
CA VAL A 79 -9.21 12.10 -9.37
C VAL A 79 -9.80 12.18 -10.77
N ASP A 80 -11.12 12.08 -10.88
CA ASP A 80 -11.82 12.13 -12.17
C ASP A 80 -12.09 13.55 -12.63
N ASP A 81 -12.23 14.49 -11.67
CA ASP A 81 -12.28 15.92 -11.95
C ASP A 81 -11.22 16.67 -11.12
N PRO A 82 -10.19 17.26 -11.76
CA PRO A 82 -9.16 18.05 -11.07
C PRO A 82 -9.68 19.22 -10.23
N ALA A 83 -10.89 19.72 -10.51
CA ALA A 83 -11.53 20.77 -9.71
C ALA A 83 -11.81 20.33 -8.25
N ALA A 84 -11.78 19.02 -7.96
CA ALA A 84 -11.93 18.48 -6.62
C ALA A 84 -10.71 18.73 -5.72
N LEU A 85 -9.53 18.97 -6.30
CA LEU A 85 -8.28 19.05 -5.53
C LEU A 85 -8.22 20.25 -4.59
N GLU A 86 -8.68 21.44 -5.05
CA GLU A 86 -8.68 22.63 -4.21
C GLU A 86 -9.62 22.49 -3.01
N PRO A 87 -10.91 22.09 -3.18
CA PRO A 87 -11.80 21.85 -2.04
C PRO A 87 -11.29 20.80 -1.05
N LEU A 88 -10.68 19.70 -1.54
CA LEU A 88 -10.09 18.67 -0.68
C LEU A 88 -8.87 19.20 0.09
N ALA A 89 -8.04 20.03 -0.53
CA ALA A 89 -6.91 20.66 0.14
C ALA A 89 -7.36 21.69 1.19
N ASP A 90 -8.40 22.48 0.89
CA ASP A 90 -9.00 23.41 1.86
C ASP A 90 -9.56 22.69 3.08
N ASP A 91 -10.26 21.60 2.83
CA ASP A 91 -10.87 20.79 3.88
C ASP A 91 -9.78 20.10 4.75
N ALA A 92 -8.73 19.55 4.13
CA ALA A 92 -7.60 18.98 4.87
C ALA A 92 -6.84 20.04 5.67
N ALA A 93 -6.65 21.25 5.14
CA ALA A 93 -5.99 22.34 5.85
C ALA A 93 -6.81 22.81 7.07
N ALA A 94 -8.12 22.87 6.93
CA ALA A 94 -9.02 23.19 8.03
C ALA A 94 -9.01 22.11 9.13
N ALA A 95 -8.84 20.83 8.73
CA ALA A 95 -8.81 19.72 9.68
C ALA A 95 -7.48 19.60 10.45
N PHE A 96 -6.35 19.85 9.79
CA PHE A 96 -5.03 19.52 10.36
C PHE A 96 -4.10 20.71 10.55
N GLY A 97 -4.27 21.80 9.81
CA GLY A 97 -3.31 22.91 9.77
C GLY A 97 -1.97 22.53 9.09
N SER A 98 -1.43 21.35 9.39
CA SER A 98 -0.24 20.79 8.75
C SER A 98 -0.38 19.30 8.47
N LEU A 99 0.28 18.81 7.42
CA LEU A 99 0.39 17.41 7.07
C LEU A 99 1.86 17.00 6.98
N PRO A 100 2.24 15.77 7.35
CA PRO A 100 3.59 15.27 7.12
C PRO A 100 3.85 15.03 5.62
N GLY A 101 2.80 14.76 4.86
CA GLY A 101 2.90 14.51 3.42
C GLY A 101 1.57 14.03 2.82
N VAL A 102 1.62 13.72 1.53
CA VAL A 102 0.50 13.14 0.78
C VAL A 102 1.02 12.05 -0.17
N GLY A 103 0.25 10.97 -0.32
CA GLY A 103 0.54 9.90 -1.26
C GLY A 103 -0.66 9.56 -2.13
N GLY A 104 -0.40 9.14 -3.37
CA GLY A 104 -1.46 8.76 -4.32
C GLY A 104 -0.98 8.68 -5.76
N PRO A 105 -1.90 8.52 -6.73
CA PRO A 105 -1.58 8.52 -8.14
C PRO A 105 -0.81 9.78 -8.56
N GLN A 106 0.22 9.61 -9.38
CA GLN A 106 1.28 10.59 -9.64
C GLN A 106 0.78 11.98 -10.05
N GLU A 107 -0.11 12.07 -11.03
CA GLU A 107 -0.59 13.37 -11.52
C GLU A 107 -1.43 14.12 -10.47
N PRO A 108 -2.52 13.56 -9.91
CA PRO A 108 -3.33 14.28 -8.94
C PRO A 108 -2.60 14.58 -7.63
N VAL A 109 -1.71 13.68 -7.16
CA VAL A 109 -0.97 13.94 -5.91
C VAL A 109 0.05 15.07 -6.08
N GLY A 110 0.70 15.18 -7.24
CA GLY A 110 1.60 16.29 -7.55
C GLY A 110 0.87 17.64 -7.54
N ARG A 111 -0.31 17.70 -8.17
CA ARG A 111 -1.16 18.91 -8.15
C ARG A 111 -1.66 19.25 -6.75
N PHE A 112 -2.04 18.25 -5.97
CA PHE A 112 -2.42 18.47 -4.56
C PHE A 112 -1.25 19.07 -3.77
N ALA A 113 -0.03 18.54 -3.96
CA ALA A 113 1.17 19.04 -3.27
C ALA A 113 1.46 20.52 -3.62
N GLU A 114 1.32 20.93 -4.89
CA GLU A 114 1.46 22.33 -5.32
C GLU A 114 0.39 23.24 -4.67
N ILE A 115 -0.85 22.77 -4.61
CA ILE A 115 -1.95 23.50 -3.94
C ILE A 115 -1.64 23.64 -2.45
N TRP A 116 -1.21 22.56 -1.81
CA TRP A 116 -0.87 22.53 -0.38
C TRP A 116 0.27 23.50 -0.04
N GLU A 117 1.35 23.47 -0.82
CA GLU A 117 2.48 24.39 -0.68
C GLU A 117 2.03 25.85 -0.78
N THR A 118 1.20 26.16 -1.80
CA THR A 118 0.68 27.53 -2.00
C THR A 118 -0.19 27.99 -0.83
N ARG A 119 -0.98 27.10 -0.22
CA ARG A 119 -1.93 27.46 0.85
C ARG A 119 -1.25 27.58 2.22
N THR A 120 -0.30 26.70 2.50
CA THR A 120 0.28 26.56 3.85
C THR A 120 1.66 27.19 3.97
N GLY A 121 2.35 27.40 2.86
CA GLY A 121 3.76 27.81 2.82
C GLY A 121 4.73 26.67 3.14
N ALA A 122 4.23 25.44 3.34
CA ALA A 122 5.06 24.26 3.54
C ALA A 122 5.79 23.90 2.24
N LYS A 123 7.06 23.52 2.33
CA LYS A 123 7.83 23.07 1.18
C LYS A 123 7.43 21.63 0.83
N ALA A 124 7.07 21.38 -0.43
CA ALA A 124 6.71 20.07 -0.93
C ALA A 124 7.87 19.42 -1.69
N GLU A 125 8.24 18.20 -1.31
CA GLU A 125 9.30 17.42 -1.99
C GLU A 125 8.83 15.97 -2.21
N ILE A 126 9.19 15.39 -3.37
CA ILE A 126 8.93 13.97 -3.64
C ILE A 126 9.88 13.13 -2.78
N SER A 127 9.33 12.35 -1.86
CA SER A 127 10.11 11.45 -1.00
C SER A 127 10.28 10.05 -1.62
N MET A 128 9.29 9.57 -2.44
CA MET A 128 9.38 8.27 -3.09
C MET A 128 8.52 8.23 -4.35
N ARG A 129 9.01 7.54 -5.38
CA ARG A 129 8.24 7.21 -6.59
C ARG A 129 8.08 5.72 -6.71
N MET A 130 6.83 5.26 -6.77
CA MET A 130 6.51 3.84 -6.79
C MET A 130 5.63 3.48 -7.98
N ARG A 131 5.57 2.20 -8.27
CA ARG A 131 4.62 1.62 -9.23
C ARG A 131 3.81 0.52 -8.56
N ILE A 132 2.50 0.55 -8.82
CA ILE A 132 1.60 -0.54 -8.48
C ILE A 132 1.62 -1.54 -9.63
N TYR A 133 1.87 -2.80 -9.28
CA TYR A 133 1.74 -3.94 -10.17
C TYR A 133 0.60 -4.83 -9.71
N GLU A 134 -0.05 -5.51 -10.65
CA GLU A 134 -1.07 -6.51 -10.36
C GLU A 134 -0.86 -7.79 -11.18
N ALA A 135 -1.30 -8.93 -10.64
CA ALA A 135 -1.28 -10.22 -11.31
C ALA A 135 -2.57 -11.00 -11.03
N GLU A 136 -3.22 -11.48 -12.11
CA GLU A 136 -4.36 -12.42 -12.08
C GLU A 136 -3.91 -13.87 -12.31
N GLN A 137 -2.67 -14.05 -12.70
CA GLN A 137 -1.99 -15.33 -12.87
C GLN A 137 -0.50 -15.11 -12.65
N THR A 138 0.21 -16.18 -12.32
CA THR A 138 1.65 -16.09 -12.08
C THR A 138 2.41 -17.17 -12.84
N ARG A 139 3.71 -16.94 -13.02
CA ARG A 139 4.65 -17.89 -13.63
C ARG A 139 5.79 -18.14 -12.65
N ARG A 140 5.84 -19.36 -12.14
CA ARG A 140 6.98 -19.76 -11.29
C ARG A 140 8.27 -19.80 -12.12
N PRO A 141 9.37 -19.21 -11.65
CA PRO A 141 10.67 -19.37 -12.30
C PRO A 141 11.13 -20.83 -12.18
N GLU A 142 11.72 -21.35 -13.26
CA GLU A 142 12.25 -22.73 -13.30
C GLU A 142 13.61 -22.84 -12.60
N GLY A 143 13.92 -24.02 -12.06
CA GLY A 143 15.25 -24.35 -11.54
C GLY A 143 15.62 -23.69 -10.22
N VAL A 144 14.68 -23.04 -9.52
CA VAL A 144 14.93 -22.47 -8.19
C VAL A 144 14.73 -23.56 -7.15
N ALA A 145 15.80 -23.90 -6.42
CA ALA A 145 15.78 -24.88 -5.35
C ALA A 145 15.08 -24.30 -4.09
N GLY A 146 14.50 -25.19 -3.28
CA GLY A 146 13.77 -24.82 -2.07
C GLY A 146 12.26 -24.88 -2.25
N LEU A 147 11.54 -24.56 -1.20
CA LEU A 147 10.07 -24.55 -1.14
C LEU A 147 9.56 -23.43 -0.24
N MET A 148 8.35 -22.97 -0.52
CA MET A 148 7.64 -22.02 0.33
C MET A 148 6.98 -22.74 1.49
N ARG A 149 7.16 -22.22 2.71
CA ARG A 149 6.44 -22.66 3.90
C ARG A 149 5.88 -21.50 4.71
N PRO A 150 4.85 -21.70 5.52
CA PRO A 150 4.41 -20.71 6.48
C PRO A 150 5.51 -20.33 7.48
N TYR A 151 5.39 -19.13 8.04
CA TYR A 151 6.11 -18.71 9.24
C TYR A 151 5.85 -19.68 10.39
N GLU A 152 6.87 -19.93 11.20
CA GLU A 152 6.82 -20.65 12.48
C GLU A 152 7.47 -19.81 13.58
N ASP A 153 7.14 -20.04 14.85
CA ASP A 153 7.67 -19.24 15.97
C ASP A 153 9.21 -19.24 16.06
N ARG A 154 9.86 -20.29 15.59
CA ARG A 154 11.33 -20.34 15.46
C ARG A 154 11.89 -19.28 14.51
N ASP A 155 11.10 -18.77 13.57
CA ASP A 155 11.51 -17.77 12.59
C ASP A 155 11.43 -16.33 13.14
N ARG A 156 10.82 -16.14 14.33
CA ARG A 156 10.52 -14.81 14.89
C ARG A 156 11.70 -13.85 14.85
N ALA A 157 12.82 -14.26 15.44
CA ALA A 157 14.00 -13.40 15.52
C ALA A 157 14.58 -13.07 14.14
N LEU A 158 14.58 -14.06 13.23
CA LEU A 158 15.05 -13.89 11.86
C LEU A 158 14.15 -12.92 11.07
N VAL A 159 12.83 -13.08 11.16
CA VAL A 159 11.86 -12.22 10.46
C VAL A 159 11.96 -10.78 10.94
N ILE A 160 12.13 -10.54 12.25
CA ILE A 160 12.35 -9.18 12.79
C ILE A 160 13.63 -8.59 12.21
N THR A 161 14.76 -9.33 12.25
CA THR A 161 16.04 -8.87 11.68
C THR A 161 15.93 -8.55 10.19
N TRP A 162 15.22 -9.40 9.43
CA TRP A 162 15.03 -9.18 7.99
C TRP A 162 14.07 -8.03 7.69
N MET A 163 13.11 -7.78 8.57
CA MET A 163 12.23 -6.63 8.44
C MET A 163 12.98 -5.33 8.74
N ASP A 164 13.83 -5.30 9.77
CA ASP A 164 14.71 -4.15 10.05
C ASP A 164 15.59 -3.85 8.83
N ALA A 165 16.25 -4.86 8.27
CA ALA A 165 17.07 -4.72 7.08
C ALA A 165 16.27 -4.28 5.83
N PHE A 166 15.03 -4.75 5.68
CA PHE A 166 14.15 -4.30 4.61
C PHE A 166 13.79 -2.82 4.76
N VAL A 167 13.50 -2.36 5.97
CA VAL A 167 13.20 -0.94 6.25
C VAL A 167 14.41 -0.07 5.92
N ASP A 168 15.59 -0.46 6.40
CA ASP A 168 16.84 0.27 6.15
C ASP A 168 17.20 0.38 4.65
N GLU A 169 16.87 -0.66 3.86
CA GLU A 169 17.21 -0.69 2.44
C GLU A 169 16.13 -0.06 1.53
N ALA A 170 14.87 -0.18 1.90
CA ALA A 170 13.74 0.08 0.99
C ALA A 170 12.93 1.33 1.36
N MET A 171 13.09 1.88 2.54
CA MET A 171 12.30 3.03 3.00
C MET A 171 13.19 4.26 3.21
N SER A 172 12.72 5.41 2.72
CA SER A 172 13.43 6.69 2.92
C SER A 172 13.34 7.21 4.34
N GLU A 173 12.28 6.81 5.06
CA GLU A 173 12.05 7.14 6.46
C GLU A 173 11.57 5.88 7.19
N PRO A 174 12.02 5.66 8.45
CA PRO A 174 11.55 4.53 9.23
C PRO A 174 10.04 4.65 9.49
N PRO A 175 9.28 3.53 9.43
CA PRO A 175 7.88 3.53 9.80
C PRO A 175 7.72 3.84 11.29
N PRO A 176 6.55 4.36 11.73
CA PRO A 176 6.30 4.66 13.13
C PRO A 176 6.23 3.41 14.02
N GLU A 177 5.98 2.24 13.44
CA GLU A 177 5.97 0.95 14.15
C GLU A 177 7.32 0.23 14.03
N THR A 178 7.72 -0.47 15.08
CA THR A 178 8.89 -1.34 15.07
C THR A 178 8.64 -2.62 14.27
N SER A 179 9.68 -3.31 13.82
CA SER A 179 9.56 -4.60 13.13
C SER A 179 8.88 -5.67 14.00
N GLN A 180 9.02 -5.60 15.32
CA GLN A 180 8.32 -6.49 16.25
C GLN A 180 6.81 -6.19 16.25
N GLU A 181 6.40 -4.95 16.39
CA GLU A 181 4.98 -4.54 16.35
C GLU A 181 4.35 -4.86 15.00
N TRP A 182 5.08 -4.64 13.90
CA TRP A 182 4.67 -5.03 12.56
C TRP A 182 4.42 -6.55 12.46
N LEU A 183 5.31 -7.39 13.02
CA LEU A 183 5.17 -8.84 13.03
C LEU A 183 3.94 -9.26 13.85
N GLU A 184 3.80 -8.78 15.08
CA GLU A 184 2.69 -9.09 15.95
C GLU A 184 1.34 -8.74 15.32
N ARG A 185 1.23 -7.53 14.78
CA ARG A 185 0.01 -7.09 14.08
C ARG A 185 -0.34 -7.97 12.86
N ARG A 186 0.69 -8.51 12.16
CA ARG A 186 0.45 -9.44 11.04
C ARG A 186 0.00 -10.81 11.47
N LEU A 187 0.49 -11.29 12.58
CA LEU A 187 0.10 -12.60 13.13
C LEU A 187 -1.32 -12.56 13.71
N ASP A 188 -1.75 -11.39 14.19
CA ASP A 188 -3.10 -11.18 14.74
C ASP A 188 -4.17 -10.96 13.65
N ASP A 189 -3.78 -10.60 12.42
CA ASP A 189 -4.69 -10.35 11.31
C ASP A 189 -4.90 -11.64 10.48
N PRO A 190 -6.12 -12.24 10.48
CA PRO A 190 -6.40 -13.49 9.78
C PRO A 190 -6.27 -13.39 8.25
N ASP A 191 -6.35 -12.17 7.69
CA ASP A 191 -6.17 -11.91 6.27
C ASP A 191 -4.71 -11.63 5.88
N SER A 192 -3.80 -11.67 6.86
CA SER A 192 -2.37 -11.45 6.68
C SER A 192 -1.58 -12.75 6.89
N GLY A 193 -0.34 -12.76 6.42
CA GLY A 193 0.55 -13.90 6.65
C GLY A 193 1.98 -13.62 6.23
N ILE A 194 2.88 -14.45 6.76
CA ILE A 194 4.30 -14.43 6.43
C ILE A 194 4.69 -15.82 5.94
N LEU A 195 5.40 -15.87 4.84
CA LEU A 195 5.90 -17.06 4.19
C LEU A 195 7.43 -16.97 4.12
N ILE A 196 8.05 -18.12 4.27
CA ILE A 196 9.49 -18.30 4.20
C ILE A 196 9.82 -19.15 2.98
N TRP A 197 10.81 -18.74 2.21
CA TRP A 197 11.46 -19.63 1.25
C TRP A 197 12.56 -20.39 1.98
N ASP A 198 12.40 -21.69 2.03
CA ASP A 198 13.27 -22.61 2.78
C ASP A 198 14.07 -23.49 1.83
N LEU A 199 15.37 -23.54 2.02
CA LEU A 199 16.28 -24.40 1.30
C LEU A 199 16.92 -25.39 2.26
N ASP A 200 16.48 -26.65 2.22
CA ASP A 200 17.01 -27.75 3.03
C ASP A 200 16.98 -27.48 4.55
N GLY A 201 15.93 -26.78 5.03
CA GLY A 201 15.75 -26.40 6.44
C GLY A 201 16.31 -25.03 6.80
N GLU A 202 16.94 -24.34 5.86
CA GLU A 202 17.51 -23.00 6.06
C GLU A 202 16.64 -21.94 5.39
N PRO A 203 16.11 -20.95 6.12
CA PRO A 203 15.41 -19.80 5.57
C PRO A 203 16.34 -18.96 4.67
N VAL A 204 15.91 -18.65 3.44
CA VAL A 204 16.72 -17.90 2.48
C VAL A 204 16.03 -16.65 1.91
N SER A 205 14.71 -16.53 2.08
CA SER A 205 13.95 -15.34 1.73
C SER A 205 12.64 -15.32 2.53
N MET A 206 12.09 -14.13 2.77
CA MET A 206 10.76 -13.98 3.35
C MET A 206 9.85 -13.17 2.44
N GLY A 207 8.55 -13.42 2.56
CA GLY A 207 7.50 -12.66 1.90
C GLY A 207 6.25 -12.60 2.75
N GLY A 208 5.53 -11.48 2.64
CA GLY A 208 4.28 -11.31 3.35
C GLY A 208 3.10 -11.04 2.43
N HIS A 209 1.90 -11.23 2.94
CA HIS A 209 0.68 -10.74 2.33
C HIS A 209 -0.21 -10.10 3.40
N GLY A 210 -1.12 -9.23 2.97
CA GLY A 210 -2.08 -8.56 3.85
C GLY A 210 -2.71 -7.38 3.12
N GLY A 211 -3.46 -6.53 3.85
CA GLY A 211 -4.12 -5.38 3.25
C GLY A 211 -5.10 -5.79 2.14
N SER A 212 -5.90 -6.81 2.43
CA SER A 212 -6.90 -7.35 1.50
C SER A 212 -7.90 -6.30 1.08
N THR A 213 -8.24 -6.30 -0.19
CA THR A 213 -9.35 -5.57 -0.78
C THR A 213 -10.49 -6.57 -1.07
N PRO A 214 -11.68 -6.14 -1.51
CA PRO A 214 -12.78 -7.09 -1.79
C PRO A 214 -12.40 -8.25 -2.72
N ASN A 215 -11.56 -8.02 -3.73
CA ASN A 215 -11.17 -9.05 -4.70
C ASN A 215 -9.67 -9.36 -4.72
N GLY A 216 -8.84 -8.51 -4.14
CA GLY A 216 -7.38 -8.61 -4.21
C GLY A 216 -6.69 -8.79 -2.86
N ALA A 217 -5.41 -9.11 -2.91
CA ALA A 217 -4.53 -9.12 -1.75
C ALA A 217 -3.18 -8.48 -2.08
N ARG A 218 -2.63 -7.71 -1.14
CA ARG A 218 -1.31 -7.10 -1.30
C ARG A 218 -0.21 -8.09 -0.92
N ILE A 219 0.79 -8.20 -1.80
CA ILE A 219 2.03 -8.91 -1.55
C ILE A 219 3.07 -7.90 -1.05
N GLY A 220 3.76 -8.26 0.02
CA GLY A 220 4.87 -7.50 0.58
C GLY A 220 4.87 -7.45 2.12
N PRO A 221 6.05 -7.19 2.71
CA PRO A 221 7.35 -7.04 2.06
C PRO A 221 7.86 -8.34 1.44
N ILE A 222 8.83 -8.23 0.53
CA ILE A 222 9.64 -9.35 0.03
C ILE A 222 11.10 -9.01 0.33
N TYR A 223 11.79 -9.88 1.05
CA TYR A 223 13.19 -9.67 1.41
C TYR A 223 14.04 -10.93 1.21
N THR A 224 15.21 -10.73 0.64
CA THR A 224 16.27 -11.73 0.53
C THR A 224 17.58 -11.09 0.98
N PRO A 225 18.30 -11.64 1.96
CA PRO A 225 19.59 -11.13 2.41
C PRO A 225 20.58 -10.93 1.24
N PRO A 226 21.44 -9.91 1.27
CA PRO A 226 22.36 -9.58 0.16
C PRO A 226 23.18 -10.77 -0.36
N GLU A 227 23.72 -11.61 0.52
CA GLU A 227 24.54 -12.79 0.21
C GLU A 227 23.75 -13.93 -0.45
N LEU A 228 22.42 -13.91 -0.36
CA LEU A 228 21.52 -14.92 -0.94
C LEU A 228 20.81 -14.44 -2.21
N ARG A 229 21.03 -13.19 -2.63
CA ARG A 229 20.41 -12.58 -3.82
C ARG A 229 20.90 -13.22 -5.13
N ARG A 230 20.18 -12.94 -6.20
CA ARG A 230 20.47 -13.41 -7.58
C ARG A 230 20.41 -14.92 -7.76
N ARG A 231 19.72 -15.63 -6.87
CA ARG A 231 19.45 -17.07 -6.92
C ARG A 231 17.98 -17.41 -7.24
N GLY A 232 17.16 -16.37 -7.49
CA GLY A 232 15.74 -16.53 -7.85
C GLY A 232 14.78 -16.69 -6.68
N TYR A 233 15.24 -16.71 -5.42
CA TYR A 233 14.39 -16.99 -4.26
C TYR A 233 13.22 -16.01 -4.10
N ALA A 234 13.48 -14.70 -4.20
CA ALA A 234 12.42 -13.67 -4.14
C ALA A 234 11.38 -13.87 -5.24
N SER A 235 11.81 -14.20 -6.47
CA SER A 235 10.92 -14.44 -7.61
C SER A 235 10.06 -15.68 -7.39
N ALA A 236 10.66 -16.79 -6.93
CA ALA A 236 9.95 -18.04 -6.66
C ALA A 236 8.95 -17.88 -5.51
N LEU A 237 9.39 -17.27 -4.40
CA LEU A 237 8.52 -16.98 -3.26
C LEU A 237 7.34 -16.10 -3.66
N THR A 238 7.58 -14.99 -4.37
CA THR A 238 6.51 -14.09 -4.81
C THR A 238 5.53 -14.80 -5.74
N ALA A 239 6.02 -15.60 -6.69
CA ALA A 239 5.16 -16.34 -7.60
C ALA A 239 4.30 -17.38 -6.87
N GLU A 240 4.88 -18.17 -5.96
CA GLU A 240 4.12 -19.18 -5.19
C GLU A 240 3.14 -18.53 -4.21
N LEU A 241 3.54 -17.46 -3.53
CA LEU A 241 2.66 -16.70 -2.65
C LEU A 241 1.48 -16.11 -3.40
N THR A 242 1.72 -15.52 -4.58
CA THR A 242 0.67 -15.04 -5.47
C THR A 242 -0.27 -16.17 -5.87
N GLN A 243 0.25 -17.30 -6.36
CA GLN A 243 -0.56 -18.45 -6.75
C GLN A 243 -1.40 -18.98 -5.58
N MET A 244 -0.81 -19.11 -4.41
CA MET A 244 -1.52 -19.53 -3.20
C MET A 244 -2.72 -18.64 -2.89
N LEU A 245 -2.60 -17.32 -3.03
CA LEU A 245 -3.70 -16.38 -2.79
C LEU A 245 -4.78 -16.45 -3.87
N LEU A 246 -4.39 -16.63 -5.14
CA LEU A 246 -5.32 -16.85 -6.25
C LEU A 246 -6.11 -18.16 -6.07
N ASP A 247 -5.44 -19.25 -5.66
CA ASP A 247 -6.06 -20.54 -5.36
C ASP A 247 -7.04 -20.47 -4.17
N ARG A 248 -6.80 -19.53 -3.24
CA ARG A 248 -7.72 -19.20 -2.12
C ARG A 248 -8.90 -18.31 -2.52
N GLY A 249 -9.05 -18.00 -3.83
CA GLY A 249 -10.17 -17.28 -4.38
C GLY A 249 -9.96 -15.76 -4.53
N ARG A 250 -8.75 -15.23 -4.31
CA ARG A 250 -8.46 -13.85 -4.71
C ARG A 250 -8.43 -13.75 -6.23
N ARG A 251 -9.04 -12.71 -6.80
CA ARG A 251 -9.08 -12.51 -8.25
C ARG A 251 -7.75 -12.01 -8.79
N PHE A 252 -7.01 -11.25 -7.97
CA PHE A 252 -5.69 -10.71 -8.30
C PHE A 252 -4.86 -10.45 -7.04
N CYS A 253 -3.55 -10.37 -7.23
CA CYS A 253 -2.63 -9.87 -6.21
C CYS A 253 -1.97 -8.59 -6.72
N PHE A 254 -1.63 -7.68 -5.82
CA PHE A 254 -0.96 -6.42 -6.16
C PHE A 254 0.22 -6.16 -5.22
N LEU A 255 1.15 -5.38 -5.69
CA LEU A 255 2.32 -4.95 -4.92
C LEU A 255 2.79 -3.56 -5.35
N PHE A 256 3.55 -2.94 -4.48
CA PHE A 256 4.27 -1.70 -4.76
C PHE A 256 5.75 -1.99 -4.94
N THR A 257 6.38 -1.24 -5.82
CA THR A 257 7.83 -1.27 -6.00
C THR A 257 8.36 0.13 -6.26
N ASP A 258 9.54 0.43 -5.73
CA ASP A 258 10.26 1.66 -6.04
C ASP A 258 10.63 1.65 -7.55
N LEU A 259 10.30 2.74 -8.25
CA LEU A 259 10.68 2.93 -9.66
C LEU A 259 12.20 2.99 -9.85
N ALA A 260 12.94 3.41 -8.83
CA ALA A 260 14.40 3.42 -8.85
C ALA A 260 15.03 2.01 -8.69
N ASN A 261 14.23 0.96 -8.42
CA ASN A 261 14.70 -0.41 -8.31
C ASN A 261 14.42 -1.25 -9.58
N PRO A 262 15.27 -1.21 -10.61
CA PRO A 262 15.03 -1.91 -11.88
C PRO A 262 15.01 -3.44 -11.72
N THR A 263 15.69 -3.97 -10.70
CA THR A 263 15.74 -5.42 -10.45
C THR A 263 14.37 -5.92 -10.03
N SER A 264 13.75 -5.30 -9.03
CA SER A 264 12.41 -5.68 -8.55
C SER A 264 11.36 -5.50 -9.64
N ASN A 265 11.39 -4.38 -10.37
CA ASN A 265 10.49 -4.11 -11.49
C ASN A 265 10.57 -5.20 -12.58
N SER A 266 11.79 -5.66 -12.92
CA SER A 266 11.98 -6.74 -13.90
C SER A 266 11.48 -8.09 -13.38
N ILE A 267 11.75 -8.43 -12.12
CA ILE A 267 11.32 -9.68 -11.48
C ILE A 267 9.80 -9.81 -11.55
N TYR A 268 9.07 -8.78 -11.12
CA TYR A 268 7.60 -8.84 -11.06
C TYR A 268 6.99 -9.03 -12.44
N GLN A 269 7.51 -8.36 -13.48
CA GLN A 269 7.04 -8.57 -14.86
C GLN A 269 7.32 -10.01 -15.36
N GLN A 270 8.48 -10.57 -15.04
CA GLN A 270 8.85 -11.94 -15.46
C GLN A 270 7.93 -12.99 -14.84
N ILE A 271 7.47 -12.80 -13.61
CA ILE A 271 6.56 -13.72 -12.92
C ILE A 271 5.08 -13.45 -13.21
N GLY A 272 4.75 -12.51 -14.11
CA GLY A 272 3.39 -12.32 -14.62
C GLY A 272 2.68 -11.05 -14.14
N TYR A 273 3.31 -10.22 -13.32
CA TYR A 273 2.72 -8.94 -12.91
C TYR A 273 2.77 -7.92 -14.06
N ARG A 274 1.73 -7.10 -14.15
CA ARG A 274 1.62 -5.99 -15.10
C ARG A 274 1.53 -4.66 -14.35
N PRO A 275 2.11 -3.56 -14.88
CA PRO A 275 1.98 -2.25 -14.26
C PRO A 275 0.54 -1.75 -14.36
N VAL A 276 0.06 -1.10 -13.28
CA VAL A 276 -1.30 -0.55 -13.19
C VAL A 276 -1.28 0.96 -13.08
N ALA A 277 -0.47 1.51 -12.18
CA ALA A 277 -0.36 2.95 -11.96
C ALA A 277 0.99 3.32 -11.35
N ASP A 278 1.47 4.50 -11.67
CA ASP A 278 2.55 5.15 -10.93
C ASP A 278 1.96 5.99 -9.80
N VAL A 279 2.60 5.94 -8.64
CA VAL A 279 2.18 6.63 -7.42
C VAL A 279 3.39 7.31 -6.77
N ASP A 280 3.18 8.53 -6.32
CA ASP A 280 4.22 9.31 -5.65
C ASP A 280 3.86 9.51 -4.18
N GLN A 281 4.89 9.58 -3.34
CA GLN A 281 4.83 10.07 -1.97
C GLN A 281 5.52 11.44 -1.94
N TRP A 282 4.85 12.41 -1.33
CA TRP A 282 5.36 13.75 -1.09
C TRP A 282 5.49 13.99 0.41
N SER A 283 6.56 14.61 0.85
CA SER A 283 6.75 15.10 2.21
C SER A 283 6.57 16.62 2.25
N PHE A 284 6.07 17.13 3.37
CA PHE A 284 5.88 18.54 3.64
C PHE A 284 6.74 18.97 4.84
N SER A 285 7.46 20.09 4.69
CA SER A 285 8.35 20.64 5.73
C SER A 285 8.20 22.15 5.90
#